data_421475fe86ccd2284aa225692bda5df8
#
_entry.id   421475fe86ccd2284aa225692bda5df8
#
_cell.length_a   1.000
_cell.length_b   1.000
_cell.length_c   1.000
_cell.angle_alpha   90.00
_cell.angle_beta   90.00
_cell.angle_gamma   90.00
#
_symmetry.space_group_name_H-M   'P 1'
#
loop_
_entity.id
_entity.type
_entity.pdbx_description
1 polymer ?
#
loop_
_entity_poly.entity_id
_entity_poly.type
_entity_poly.pdbx_seq_one_letter_code
_entity_poly.pdbx_strand_id
1 'polypeptide(L)'
;PNLAKKINNALLRAEQVDKTDGIETTDYIVPIVADGEAGFGGALNVFELTKKFIEAGVAAVHFEDQLAAEKKCGHMGGKVLVPTSQHIRTLTSARLAADTLGVPLVIIARTDALGANLITSDIDEIDAEFVTGERTAEGFYRVNNGPEAAISRALSYAPYADLVWCETSKPDLGFAKDFAEAVHEKFPNKLMAYNCSPSFNWKASLDEQEIATFQEQLNSFGYKFQFITLAGFHSLNTSMFELATNYKGCLLYTSDAADECLSVDL
;
A
#
# COMPACT_ATOMS: atom_id res chain seq x y z
N PRO A 1 12.66 4.17 -4.42
CA PRO A 1 13.15 5.48 -3.94
C PRO A 1 13.23 6.55 -5.05
N ASN A 2 13.71 6.20 -6.27
CA ASN A 2 13.90 7.18 -7.35
C ASN A 2 12.61 7.89 -7.78
N LEU A 3 11.50 7.14 -7.90
CA LEU A 3 10.19 7.72 -8.21
C LEU A 3 9.73 8.66 -7.09
N ALA A 4 9.84 8.23 -5.83
CA ALA A 4 9.48 9.07 -4.68
C ALA A 4 10.30 10.36 -4.66
N LYS A 5 11.62 10.28 -4.90
CA LYS A 5 12.48 11.46 -4.99
C LYS A 5 12.06 12.40 -6.12
N LYS A 6 11.68 11.86 -7.29
CA LYS A 6 11.18 12.67 -8.42
C LYS A 6 9.90 13.41 -8.04
N ILE A 7 8.94 12.73 -7.40
CA ILE A 7 7.69 13.33 -6.94
C ILE A 7 7.97 14.41 -5.89
N ASN A 8 8.76 14.10 -4.88
CA ASN A 8 9.12 15.05 -3.82
C ASN A 8 9.78 16.31 -4.39
N ASN A 9 10.72 16.14 -5.33
CA ASN A 9 11.38 17.28 -5.98
C ASN A 9 10.39 18.12 -6.82
N ALA A 10 9.39 17.49 -7.45
CA ALA A 10 8.35 18.21 -8.19
C ALA A 10 7.47 19.06 -7.26
N LEU A 11 7.05 18.50 -6.11
CA LEU A 11 6.28 19.22 -5.09
C LEU A 11 7.07 20.41 -4.53
N LEU A 12 8.33 20.18 -4.15
CA LEU A 12 9.22 21.25 -3.67
C LEU A 12 9.40 22.35 -4.73
N ARG A 13 9.52 21.97 -6.00
CA ARG A 13 9.66 22.95 -7.08
C ARG A 13 8.40 23.77 -7.29
N ALA A 14 7.23 23.14 -7.25
CA ALA A 14 5.95 23.84 -7.34
C ALA A 14 5.81 24.89 -6.22
N GLU A 15 6.10 24.47 -4.97
CA GLU A 15 6.07 25.40 -3.83
C GLU A 15 7.05 26.60 -4.01
N GLN A 16 8.28 26.32 -4.50
CA GLN A 16 9.24 27.38 -4.76
C GLN A 16 8.78 28.40 -5.83
N VAL A 17 8.12 27.93 -6.88
CA VAL A 17 7.56 28.78 -7.93
C VAL A 17 6.48 29.68 -7.34
N ASP A 18 5.48 29.11 -6.70
CA ASP A 18 4.38 29.86 -6.10
C ASP A 18 4.86 30.90 -5.09
N LYS A 19 5.76 30.53 -4.19
CA LYS A 19 6.35 31.48 -3.23
C LYS A 19 7.10 32.64 -3.91
N THR A 20 7.76 32.37 -5.04
CA THR A 20 8.45 33.41 -5.81
C THR A 20 7.45 34.38 -6.44
N ASP A 21 6.29 33.88 -6.85
CA ASP A 21 5.21 34.66 -7.45
C ASP A 21 4.28 35.29 -6.39
N GLY A 22 4.56 35.10 -5.11
CA GLY A 22 3.77 35.62 -3.99
C GLY A 22 2.46 34.88 -3.74
N ILE A 23 2.35 33.65 -4.25
CA ILE A 23 1.18 32.78 -4.07
C ILE A 23 1.41 31.90 -2.82
N GLU A 24 0.56 32.03 -1.81
CA GLU A 24 0.63 31.27 -0.56
C GLU A 24 -0.63 30.40 -0.30
N THR A 25 -1.40 30.13 -1.34
CA THR A 25 -2.71 29.48 -1.20
C THR A 25 -2.65 27.95 -1.19
N THR A 26 -1.55 27.34 -1.66
CA THR A 26 -1.41 25.90 -1.84
C THR A 26 -0.25 25.36 -1.02
N ASP A 27 -0.51 24.36 -0.20
CA ASP A 27 0.53 23.56 0.45
C ASP A 27 0.84 22.33 -0.41
N TYR A 28 2.00 22.36 -1.06
CA TYR A 28 2.47 21.28 -1.92
C TYR A 28 3.19 20.16 -1.15
N ILE A 29 3.56 20.40 0.11
CA ILE A 29 4.34 19.43 0.90
C ILE A 29 3.41 18.41 1.55
N VAL A 30 2.89 17.51 0.74
CA VAL A 30 2.02 16.41 1.18
C VAL A 30 2.84 15.14 1.51
N PRO A 31 2.43 14.34 2.52
CA PRO A 31 3.13 13.12 2.89
C PRO A 31 3.12 12.09 1.75
N ILE A 32 4.28 11.58 1.38
CA ILE A 32 4.43 10.48 0.42
C ILE A 32 4.46 9.16 1.18
N VAL A 33 3.55 8.26 0.86
CA VAL A 33 3.54 6.87 1.34
C VAL A 33 4.10 5.97 0.24
N ALA A 34 5.21 5.31 0.51
CA ALA A 34 5.90 4.47 -0.47
C ALA A 34 5.58 2.98 -0.29
N ASP A 35 5.56 2.26 -1.40
CA ASP A 35 5.50 0.81 -1.44
C ASP A 35 6.90 0.23 -1.26
N GLY A 36 7.13 -0.44 -0.14
CA GLY A 36 8.34 -1.19 0.19
C GLY A 36 8.27 -2.65 -0.25
N GLU A 37 7.15 -3.08 -0.84
CA GLU A 37 6.91 -4.47 -1.24
C GLU A 37 7.19 -5.44 -0.07
N ALA A 38 7.84 -6.57 -0.33
CA ALA A 38 8.34 -7.48 0.70
C ALA A 38 9.78 -7.15 1.16
N GLY A 39 10.27 -5.93 0.90
CA GLY A 39 11.60 -5.46 1.33
C GLY A 39 12.75 -5.79 0.38
N PHE A 40 12.48 -6.38 -0.78
CA PHE A 40 13.47 -6.76 -1.81
C PHE A 40 14.64 -7.61 -1.29
N GLY A 41 14.40 -8.43 -0.27
CA GLY A 41 15.40 -9.32 0.31
C GLY A 41 15.25 -9.48 1.83
N GLY A 42 16.36 -9.68 2.52
CA GLY A 42 16.36 -9.84 3.99
C GLY A 42 16.40 -8.51 4.75
N ALA A 43 16.55 -8.60 6.07
CA ALA A 43 16.54 -7.45 6.98
C ALA A 43 17.55 -6.33 6.60
N LEU A 44 18.74 -6.69 6.11
CA LEU A 44 19.74 -5.70 5.68
C LEU A 44 19.28 -4.95 4.42
N ASN A 45 18.62 -5.63 3.48
CA ASN A 45 18.03 -4.97 2.31
C ASN A 45 16.94 -3.97 2.72
N VAL A 46 16.08 -4.37 3.66
CA VAL A 46 15.02 -3.51 4.21
C VAL A 46 15.61 -2.27 4.89
N PHE A 47 16.67 -2.44 5.68
CA PHE A 47 17.38 -1.34 6.34
C PHE A 47 17.89 -0.31 5.32
N GLU A 48 18.63 -0.77 4.31
CA GLU A 48 19.18 0.12 3.28
C GLU A 48 18.09 0.73 2.37
N LEU A 49 17.05 -0.04 2.03
CA LEU A 49 15.90 0.44 1.27
C LEU A 49 15.17 1.56 2.02
N THR A 50 14.92 1.36 3.32
CA THR A 50 14.21 2.34 4.16
C THR A 50 15.03 3.64 4.28
N LYS A 51 16.35 3.56 4.45
CA LYS A 51 17.20 4.74 4.40
C LYS A 51 17.05 5.50 3.08
N LYS A 52 17.04 4.78 1.96
CA LYS A 52 16.84 5.38 0.62
C LYS A 52 15.48 6.04 0.45
N PHE A 53 14.43 5.50 1.05
CA PHE A 53 13.12 6.14 1.08
C PHE A 53 13.14 7.43 1.91
N ILE A 54 13.75 7.40 3.08
CA ILE A 54 13.90 8.60 3.93
C ILE A 54 14.68 9.69 3.19
N GLU A 55 15.82 9.35 2.56
CA GLU A 55 16.62 10.27 1.75
C GLU A 55 15.85 10.83 0.53
N ALA A 56 14.84 10.13 0.06
CA ALA A 56 13.94 10.55 -1.02
C ALA A 56 12.77 11.44 -0.56
N GLY A 57 12.63 11.70 0.76
CA GLY A 57 11.58 12.53 1.34
C GLY A 57 10.25 11.78 1.57
N VAL A 58 10.30 10.45 1.73
CA VAL A 58 9.13 9.62 2.04
C VAL A 58 8.75 9.78 3.51
N ALA A 59 7.46 9.99 3.78
CA ALA A 59 6.92 10.13 5.13
C ALA A 59 6.45 8.79 5.74
N ALA A 60 6.04 7.85 4.89
CA ALA A 60 5.61 6.52 5.32
C ALA A 60 6.02 5.44 4.31
N VAL A 61 6.22 4.22 4.80
CA VAL A 61 6.47 3.06 3.96
C VAL A 61 5.67 1.86 4.45
N HIS A 62 5.10 1.08 3.55
CA HIS A 62 4.50 -0.20 3.89
C HIS A 62 5.36 -1.37 3.43
N PHE A 63 5.33 -2.44 4.20
CA PHE A 63 5.94 -3.72 3.89
C PHE A 63 4.90 -4.83 4.04
N GLU A 64 4.97 -5.84 3.16
CA GLU A 64 4.05 -6.97 3.15
C GLU A 64 4.76 -8.28 3.51
N ASP A 65 3.99 -9.24 4.05
CA ASP A 65 4.47 -10.52 4.54
C ASP A 65 4.59 -11.60 3.46
N GLN A 66 4.71 -11.22 2.19
CA GLN A 66 4.97 -12.12 1.09
C GLN A 66 6.47 -12.46 0.97
N LEU A 67 6.77 -13.64 0.41
CA LEU A 67 8.12 -14.00 -0.02
C LEU A 67 8.53 -13.09 -1.21
N ALA A 68 9.60 -12.34 -1.05
CA ALA A 68 10.03 -11.34 -2.04
C ALA A 68 10.27 -11.92 -3.44
N ALA A 69 10.82 -13.15 -3.54
CA ALA A 69 11.09 -13.82 -4.82
C ALA A 69 9.83 -14.30 -5.54
N GLU A 70 8.74 -14.54 -4.80
CA GLU A 70 7.46 -15.05 -5.32
C GLU A 70 6.31 -14.06 -5.14
N LYS A 71 6.64 -12.80 -4.88
CA LYS A 71 5.66 -11.75 -4.62
C LYS A 71 4.69 -11.57 -5.78
N LYS A 72 3.40 -11.49 -5.45
CA LYS A 72 2.31 -11.29 -6.40
C LYS A 72 1.44 -10.12 -5.97
N CYS A 73 0.75 -9.51 -6.94
CA CYS A 73 -0.27 -8.51 -6.67
C CYS A 73 -1.31 -9.05 -5.67
N GLY A 74 -1.77 -8.22 -4.76
CA GLY A 74 -2.68 -8.59 -3.69
C GLY A 74 -3.95 -9.30 -4.13
N HIS A 75 -4.42 -9.01 -5.35
CA HIS A 75 -5.62 -9.62 -5.94
C HIS A 75 -5.37 -10.99 -6.61
N MET A 76 -4.10 -11.38 -6.79
CA MET A 76 -3.74 -12.64 -7.45
C MET A 76 -3.65 -13.78 -6.45
N GLY A 77 -3.99 -14.99 -6.94
CA GLY A 77 -3.75 -16.22 -6.21
C GLY A 77 -2.28 -16.66 -6.23
N GLY A 78 -1.93 -17.64 -5.41
CA GLY A 78 -0.59 -18.22 -5.36
C GLY A 78 0.44 -17.36 -4.61
N LYS A 79 -0.02 -16.45 -3.74
CA LYS A 79 0.85 -15.72 -2.81
C LYS A 79 1.49 -16.67 -1.83
N VAL A 80 2.76 -16.45 -1.53
CA VAL A 80 3.53 -17.22 -0.55
C VAL A 80 3.91 -16.30 0.60
N LEU A 81 3.44 -16.63 1.80
CA LEU A 81 3.79 -15.90 3.03
C LEU A 81 5.20 -16.28 3.52
N VAL A 82 5.83 -15.33 4.18
CA VAL A 82 6.95 -15.63 5.07
C VAL A 82 6.41 -15.87 6.49
N PRO A 83 7.16 -16.59 7.38
CA PRO A 83 6.78 -16.71 8.79
C PRO A 83 6.54 -15.34 9.44
N THR A 84 5.58 -15.28 10.36
CA THR A 84 5.22 -14.07 11.08
C THR A 84 6.43 -13.38 11.72
N SER A 85 7.29 -14.14 12.38
CA SER A 85 8.53 -13.62 12.99
C SER A 85 9.52 -13.06 11.96
N GLN A 86 9.54 -13.58 10.73
CA GLN A 86 10.37 -13.02 9.66
C GLN A 86 9.86 -11.65 9.22
N HIS A 87 8.55 -11.46 9.09
CA HIS A 87 8.00 -10.14 8.77
C HIS A 87 8.18 -9.14 9.91
N ILE A 88 8.07 -9.58 11.17
CA ILE A 88 8.41 -8.74 12.33
C ILE A 88 9.87 -8.24 12.24
N ARG A 89 10.82 -9.07 11.80
CA ARG A 89 12.21 -8.64 11.57
C ARG A 89 12.31 -7.60 10.45
N THR A 90 11.50 -7.71 9.41
CA THR A 90 11.38 -6.68 8.35
C THR A 90 10.93 -5.35 8.94
N LEU A 91 9.85 -5.33 9.71
CA LEU A 91 9.32 -4.12 10.35
C LEU A 91 10.33 -3.50 11.34
N THR A 92 10.98 -4.34 12.15
CA THR A 92 12.02 -3.92 13.11
C THR A 92 13.21 -3.31 12.38
N SER A 93 13.62 -3.90 11.26
CA SER A 93 14.73 -3.38 10.44
C SER A 93 14.41 -2.02 9.83
N ALA A 94 13.17 -1.83 9.36
CA ALA A 94 12.70 -0.53 8.87
C ALA A 94 12.68 0.52 9.99
N ARG A 95 12.22 0.17 11.18
CA ARG A 95 12.24 1.06 12.36
C ARG A 95 13.68 1.43 12.75
N LEU A 96 14.58 0.45 12.78
CA LEU A 96 15.99 0.71 13.08
C LEU A 96 16.62 1.70 12.09
N ALA A 97 16.29 1.61 10.80
CA ALA A 97 16.77 2.56 9.79
C ALA A 97 16.26 3.99 10.08
N ALA A 98 14.98 4.13 10.42
CA ALA A 98 14.39 5.42 10.80
C ALA A 98 15.03 6.01 12.06
N ASP A 99 15.21 5.20 13.09
CA ASP A 99 15.83 5.60 14.36
C ASP A 99 17.30 6.00 14.16
N THR A 100 18.04 5.26 13.33
CA THR A 100 19.44 5.57 13.02
C THR A 100 19.59 6.93 12.33
N LEU A 101 18.62 7.30 11.49
CA LEU A 101 18.62 8.60 10.80
C LEU A 101 17.91 9.69 11.61
N GLY A 102 17.29 9.37 12.75
CA GLY A 102 16.58 10.32 13.61
C GLY A 102 15.30 10.87 12.93
N VAL A 103 14.64 10.08 12.08
CA VAL A 103 13.47 10.50 11.32
C VAL A 103 12.23 9.73 11.79
N PRO A 104 11.11 10.41 12.11
CA PRO A 104 9.86 9.78 12.54
C PRO A 104 9.10 9.17 11.34
N LEU A 105 9.69 8.18 10.67
CA LEU A 105 9.06 7.49 9.56
C LEU A 105 7.87 6.66 10.04
N VAL A 106 6.72 6.79 9.39
CA VAL A 106 5.55 5.94 9.62
C VAL A 106 5.74 4.60 8.91
N ILE A 107 5.59 3.51 9.66
CA ILE A 107 5.70 2.13 9.15
C ILE A 107 4.33 1.48 9.14
N ILE A 108 3.94 0.94 7.99
CA ILE A 108 2.67 0.24 7.79
C ILE A 108 2.96 -1.24 7.56
N ALA A 109 2.42 -2.10 8.42
CA ALA A 109 2.50 -3.55 8.25
C ALA A 109 1.31 -4.05 7.44
N ARG A 110 1.57 -4.63 6.28
CA ARG A 110 0.57 -5.30 5.46
C ARG A 110 0.63 -6.80 5.66
N THR A 111 -0.54 -7.43 5.79
CA THR A 111 -0.67 -8.90 5.68
C THR A 111 -1.48 -9.29 4.46
N ASP A 112 -1.04 -10.32 3.77
CA ASP A 112 -1.73 -10.99 2.67
C ASP A 112 -2.40 -12.30 3.08
N ALA A 113 -2.42 -12.63 4.37
CA ALA A 113 -2.91 -13.90 4.89
C ALA A 113 -4.40 -14.17 4.66
N LEU A 114 -5.20 -13.12 4.37
CA LEU A 114 -6.61 -13.31 3.98
C LEU A 114 -6.77 -14.18 2.73
N GLY A 115 -5.83 -14.09 1.78
CA GLY A 115 -5.94 -14.77 0.50
C GLY A 115 -4.72 -15.64 0.14
N ALA A 116 -3.68 -15.72 0.97
CA ALA A 116 -2.50 -16.52 0.69
C ALA A 116 -2.68 -17.95 1.18
N ASN A 117 -2.39 -18.93 0.32
CA ASN A 117 -2.54 -20.37 0.61
C ASN A 117 -1.22 -21.08 0.90
N LEU A 118 -0.11 -20.36 0.86
CA LEU A 118 1.23 -20.93 0.98
C LEU A 118 2.07 -20.13 1.97
N ILE A 119 2.98 -20.82 2.64
CA ILE A 119 4.01 -20.25 3.52
C ILE A 119 5.35 -20.96 3.31
N THR A 120 6.45 -20.24 3.49
CA THR A 120 7.81 -20.78 3.27
C THR A 120 8.26 -21.78 4.31
N SER A 121 7.73 -21.72 5.55
CA SER A 121 8.16 -22.54 6.67
C SER A 121 7.04 -22.69 7.71
N ASP A 122 7.05 -23.79 8.43
CA ASP A 122 6.10 -24.17 9.48
C ASP A 122 6.66 -24.00 10.91
N ILE A 123 7.81 -23.32 11.04
CA ILE A 123 8.53 -23.25 12.34
C ILE A 123 7.98 -22.19 13.29
N ASP A 124 7.16 -21.26 12.80
CA ASP A 124 6.65 -20.16 13.63
C ASP A 124 5.40 -20.60 14.40
N GLU A 125 5.45 -20.48 15.73
CA GLU A 125 4.35 -20.88 16.60
C GLU A 125 3.05 -20.13 16.31
N ILE A 126 3.14 -18.86 15.85
CA ILE A 126 1.97 -18.05 15.51
C ILE A 126 1.28 -18.57 14.26
N ASP A 127 2.05 -19.09 13.31
CA ASP A 127 1.54 -19.61 12.05
C ASP A 127 1.12 -21.08 12.14
N ALA A 128 1.57 -21.81 13.18
CA ALA A 128 1.43 -23.27 13.30
C ALA A 128 -0.03 -23.75 13.23
N GLU A 129 -0.97 -23.01 13.80
CA GLU A 129 -2.39 -23.38 13.78
C GLU A 129 -3.02 -23.31 12.38
N PHE A 130 -2.42 -22.54 11.47
CA PHE A 130 -2.90 -22.36 10.09
C PHE A 130 -2.22 -23.32 9.11
N VAL A 131 -1.09 -23.92 9.46
CA VAL A 131 -0.35 -24.85 8.58
C VAL A 131 -1.07 -26.18 8.52
N THR A 132 -1.35 -26.68 7.30
CA THR A 132 -2.10 -27.93 7.09
C THR A 132 -1.22 -29.18 7.20
N GLY A 133 0.12 -29.04 7.16
CA GLY A 133 1.07 -30.14 7.07
C GLY A 133 1.34 -30.62 5.64
N GLU A 134 0.55 -30.20 4.66
CA GLU A 134 0.78 -30.52 3.24
C GLU A 134 1.84 -29.59 2.63
N ARG A 135 2.57 -30.11 1.64
CA ARG A 135 3.58 -29.36 0.89
C ARG A 135 3.32 -29.36 -0.61
N THR A 136 3.72 -28.29 -1.27
CA THR A 136 3.76 -28.23 -2.73
C THR A 136 5.02 -28.93 -3.28
N ALA A 137 5.06 -29.15 -4.60
CA ALA A 137 6.24 -29.70 -5.26
C ALA A 137 7.47 -28.79 -5.12
N GLU A 138 7.26 -27.48 -5.03
CA GLU A 138 8.31 -26.48 -4.80
C GLU A 138 8.81 -26.44 -3.35
N GLY A 139 8.10 -27.12 -2.45
CA GLY A 139 8.49 -27.25 -1.05
C GLY A 139 7.84 -26.25 -0.10
N PHE A 140 6.92 -25.42 -0.55
CA PHE A 140 6.12 -24.54 0.31
C PHE A 140 5.10 -25.36 1.12
N TYR A 141 4.78 -24.89 2.31
CA TYR A 141 3.69 -25.45 3.11
C TYR A 141 2.35 -24.83 2.72
N ARG A 142 1.29 -25.63 2.75
CA ARG A 142 -0.08 -25.12 2.58
C ARG A 142 -0.59 -24.57 3.90
N VAL A 143 -1.31 -23.46 3.82
CA VAL A 143 -1.96 -22.81 4.97
C VAL A 143 -3.44 -22.62 4.71
N ASN A 144 -4.23 -22.70 5.78
CA ASN A 144 -5.60 -22.21 5.82
C ASN A 144 -5.57 -20.68 5.90
N ASN A 145 -6.04 -20.03 4.83
CA ASN A 145 -6.18 -18.58 4.81
C ASN A 145 -7.53 -18.14 5.39
N GLY A 146 -7.71 -16.86 5.54
CA GLY A 146 -8.99 -16.30 5.96
C GLY A 146 -8.86 -15.20 7.02
N PRO A 147 -10.00 -14.76 7.56
CA PRO A 147 -10.05 -13.70 8.56
C PRO A 147 -9.20 -13.99 9.80
N GLU A 148 -9.26 -15.19 10.33
CA GLU A 148 -8.54 -15.59 11.54
C GLU A 148 -7.02 -15.50 11.35
N ALA A 149 -6.51 -16.01 10.22
CA ALA A 149 -5.09 -15.93 9.88
C ALA A 149 -4.63 -14.49 9.69
N ALA A 150 -5.44 -13.66 9.02
CA ALA A 150 -5.14 -12.24 8.83
C ALA A 150 -5.14 -11.46 10.14
N ILE A 151 -6.11 -11.71 11.03
CA ILE A 151 -6.20 -11.08 12.35
C ILE A 151 -5.03 -11.50 13.23
N SER A 152 -4.71 -12.79 13.30
CA SER A 152 -3.58 -13.31 14.09
C SER A 152 -2.27 -12.61 13.72
N ARG A 153 -2.00 -12.46 12.43
CA ARG A 153 -0.81 -11.75 11.93
C ARG A 153 -0.86 -10.25 12.21
N ALA A 154 -1.99 -9.60 11.96
CA ALA A 154 -2.15 -8.17 12.25
C ALA A 154 -1.90 -7.84 13.73
N LEU A 155 -2.40 -8.66 14.64
CA LEU A 155 -2.16 -8.53 16.07
C LEU A 155 -0.68 -8.72 16.43
N SER A 156 0.00 -9.61 15.73
CA SER A 156 1.44 -9.85 15.92
C SER A 156 2.29 -8.71 15.38
N TYR A 157 1.86 -8.04 14.31
CA TYR A 157 2.57 -6.89 13.69
C TYR A 157 2.30 -5.56 14.40
N ALA A 158 1.14 -5.42 15.02
CA ALA A 158 0.70 -4.17 15.64
C ALA A 158 1.74 -3.52 16.59
N PRO A 159 2.51 -4.24 17.41
CA PRO A 159 3.55 -3.63 18.25
C PRO A 159 4.73 -3.04 17.47
N TYR A 160 4.94 -3.46 16.21
CA TYR A 160 6.12 -3.13 15.39
C TYR A 160 5.84 -2.15 14.26
N ALA A 161 4.58 -1.72 14.10
CA ALA A 161 4.15 -0.81 13.05
C ALA A 161 3.24 0.28 13.60
N ASP A 162 3.20 1.42 12.93
CA ASP A 162 2.31 2.53 13.28
C ASP A 162 0.88 2.26 12.79
N LEU A 163 0.75 1.67 11.59
CA LEU A 163 -0.51 1.21 11.04
C LEU A 163 -0.44 -0.29 10.70
N VAL A 164 -1.60 -0.95 10.72
CA VAL A 164 -1.77 -2.30 10.15
C VAL A 164 -2.73 -2.26 8.97
N TRP A 165 -2.51 -3.16 8.01
CA TRP A 165 -3.29 -3.27 6.79
C TRP A 165 -3.45 -4.74 6.41
N CYS A 166 -4.69 -5.18 6.18
CA CYS A 166 -4.99 -6.47 5.55
C CYS A 166 -5.36 -6.25 4.10
N GLU A 167 -4.64 -6.90 3.18
CA GLU A 167 -4.98 -6.84 1.75
C GLU A 167 -6.21 -7.66 1.45
N THR A 168 -7.16 -7.05 0.71
CA THR A 168 -8.40 -7.68 0.26
C THR A 168 -8.43 -7.75 -1.26
N SER A 169 -9.25 -8.64 -1.82
CA SER A 169 -9.47 -8.77 -3.27
C SER A 169 -10.79 -8.18 -3.76
N LYS A 170 -11.64 -7.77 -2.84
CA LYS A 170 -12.95 -7.14 -3.08
C LYS A 170 -13.26 -6.16 -1.95
N PRO A 171 -14.18 -5.20 -2.18
CA PRO A 171 -14.67 -4.36 -1.10
C PRO A 171 -15.56 -5.18 -0.16
N ASP A 172 -15.25 -5.15 1.14
CA ASP A 172 -15.99 -5.91 2.15
C ASP A 172 -15.97 -5.15 3.48
N LEU A 173 -17.04 -4.40 3.74
CA LEU A 173 -17.18 -3.61 4.98
C LEU A 173 -17.40 -4.49 6.21
N GLY A 174 -18.03 -5.66 6.05
CA GLY A 174 -18.22 -6.59 7.15
C GLY A 174 -16.89 -7.09 7.67
N PHE A 175 -16.06 -7.64 6.79
CA PHE A 175 -14.70 -8.05 7.15
C PHE A 175 -13.86 -6.88 7.68
N ALA A 176 -13.95 -5.70 7.03
CA ALA A 176 -13.19 -4.53 7.49
C ALA A 176 -13.54 -4.13 8.94
N LYS A 177 -14.82 -4.21 9.29
CA LYS A 177 -15.30 -3.94 10.65
C LYS A 177 -14.77 -4.99 11.63
N ASP A 178 -14.97 -6.27 11.34
CA ASP A 178 -14.55 -7.38 12.22
C ASP A 178 -13.04 -7.37 12.45
N PHE A 179 -12.25 -7.11 11.40
CA PHE A 179 -10.80 -6.95 11.50
C PHE A 179 -10.42 -5.76 12.40
N ALA A 180 -11.09 -4.62 12.24
CA ALA A 180 -10.85 -3.44 13.04
C ALA A 180 -11.19 -3.67 14.51
N GLU A 181 -12.32 -4.29 14.81
CA GLU A 181 -12.76 -4.60 16.17
C GLU A 181 -11.74 -5.54 16.86
N ALA A 182 -11.29 -6.58 16.17
CA ALA A 182 -10.29 -7.52 16.69
C ALA A 182 -8.94 -6.84 17.00
N VAL A 183 -8.50 -5.92 16.13
CA VAL A 183 -7.27 -5.15 16.37
C VAL A 183 -7.45 -4.19 17.53
N HIS A 184 -8.56 -3.45 17.58
CA HIS A 184 -8.80 -2.44 18.60
C HIS A 184 -9.10 -3.02 19.98
N GLU A 185 -9.56 -4.26 20.08
CA GLU A 185 -9.71 -4.95 21.36
C GLU A 185 -8.37 -5.02 22.12
N LYS A 186 -7.26 -5.29 21.40
CA LYS A 186 -5.92 -5.38 22.00
C LYS A 186 -5.12 -4.08 21.88
N PHE A 187 -5.35 -3.31 20.85
CA PHE A 187 -4.63 -2.08 20.54
C PHE A 187 -5.61 -0.93 20.21
N PRO A 188 -6.30 -0.35 21.21
CA PRO A 188 -7.42 0.58 21.00
C PRO A 188 -7.13 1.80 20.13
N ASN A 189 -5.86 2.23 20.06
CA ASN A 189 -5.43 3.41 19.30
C ASN A 189 -4.67 3.04 18.00
N LYS A 190 -4.66 1.76 17.61
CA LYS A 190 -3.95 1.35 16.41
C LYS A 190 -4.62 1.94 15.17
N LEU A 191 -3.85 2.67 14.39
CA LEU A 191 -4.29 3.17 13.10
C LEU A 191 -4.29 2.04 12.07
N MET A 192 -5.17 2.15 11.09
CA MET A 192 -5.29 1.14 10.03
C MET A 192 -5.33 1.77 8.65
N ALA A 193 -4.89 1.00 7.66
CA ALA A 193 -4.95 1.36 6.25
C ALA A 193 -5.82 0.37 5.47
N TYR A 194 -6.43 0.83 4.38
CA TYR A 194 -7.26 0.02 3.49
C TYR A 194 -6.97 0.32 2.03
N ASN A 195 -6.98 -0.71 1.19
CA ASN A 195 -6.84 -0.56 -0.25
C ASN A 195 -8.21 -0.45 -0.92
N CYS A 196 -8.57 0.75 -1.37
CA CYS A 196 -9.74 1.01 -2.19
C CYS A 196 -9.37 0.91 -3.68
N SER A 197 -8.93 -0.28 -4.11
CA SER A 197 -8.41 -0.45 -5.48
C SER A 197 -9.49 -0.24 -6.55
N PRO A 198 -9.20 0.53 -7.61
CA PRO A 198 -10.08 0.59 -8.79
C PRO A 198 -10.25 -0.78 -9.49
N SER A 199 -9.34 -1.73 -9.25
CA SER A 199 -9.42 -3.09 -9.79
C SER A 199 -10.48 -3.96 -9.11
N PHE A 200 -11.01 -3.53 -7.96
CA PHE A 200 -12.18 -4.19 -7.38
C PHE A 200 -13.38 -3.95 -8.28
N ASN A 201 -14.15 -4.98 -8.55
CA ASN A 201 -15.39 -4.80 -9.28
C ASN A 201 -16.47 -4.25 -8.33
N TRP A 202 -16.36 -2.96 -8.01
CA TRP A 202 -17.18 -2.27 -7.01
C TRP A 202 -18.68 -2.47 -7.25
N LYS A 203 -19.14 -2.21 -8.48
CA LYS A 203 -20.56 -2.31 -8.86
C LYS A 203 -21.10 -3.75 -8.90
N ALA A 204 -20.24 -4.76 -8.90
CA ALA A 204 -20.66 -6.15 -8.77
C ALA A 204 -20.83 -6.57 -7.31
N SER A 205 -20.25 -5.84 -6.37
CA SER A 205 -20.21 -6.18 -4.95
C SER A 205 -21.11 -5.28 -4.10
N LEU A 206 -21.27 -4.02 -4.50
CA LEU A 206 -21.91 -2.96 -3.72
C LEU A 206 -22.84 -2.12 -4.60
N ASP A 207 -23.89 -1.55 -4.01
CA ASP A 207 -24.72 -0.55 -4.67
C ASP A 207 -24.06 0.84 -4.69
N GLU A 208 -24.71 1.80 -5.39
CA GLU A 208 -24.14 3.16 -5.54
C GLU A 208 -24.06 3.93 -4.22
N GLN A 209 -24.98 3.70 -3.30
CA GLN A 209 -24.98 4.35 -1.99
C GLN A 209 -23.89 3.76 -1.09
N GLU A 210 -23.71 2.45 -1.11
CA GLU A 210 -22.65 1.77 -0.38
C GLU A 210 -21.28 2.22 -0.88
N ILE A 211 -21.09 2.33 -2.21
CA ILE A 211 -19.85 2.85 -2.80
C ILE A 211 -19.59 4.29 -2.35
N ALA A 212 -20.61 5.15 -2.39
CA ALA A 212 -20.47 6.56 -2.04
C ALA A 212 -20.06 6.79 -0.58
N THR A 213 -20.51 5.92 0.34
CA THR A 213 -20.24 6.04 1.78
C THR A 213 -19.12 5.13 2.29
N PHE A 214 -18.54 4.29 1.42
CA PHE A 214 -17.58 3.25 1.80
C PHE A 214 -16.38 3.79 2.58
N GLN A 215 -15.78 4.88 2.11
CA GLN A 215 -14.61 5.49 2.76
C GLN A 215 -14.95 6.10 4.11
N GLU A 216 -16.13 6.70 4.26
CA GLU A 216 -16.61 7.26 5.53
C GLU A 216 -16.84 6.15 6.57
N GLN A 217 -17.41 5.03 6.14
CA GLN A 217 -17.60 3.86 6.98
C GLN A 217 -16.27 3.26 7.43
N LEU A 218 -15.31 3.09 6.53
CA LEU A 218 -13.95 2.67 6.89
C LEU A 218 -13.31 3.62 7.91
N ASN A 219 -13.45 4.94 7.72
CA ASN A 219 -12.93 5.91 8.67
C ASN A 219 -13.57 5.75 10.07
N SER A 220 -14.86 5.42 10.15
CA SER A 220 -15.56 5.18 11.42
C SER A 220 -15.03 3.95 12.15
N PHE A 221 -14.52 2.95 11.44
CA PHE A 221 -13.90 1.74 12.00
C PHE A 221 -12.42 1.95 12.39
N GLY A 222 -11.82 3.11 12.07
CA GLY A 222 -10.41 3.42 12.40
C GLY A 222 -9.42 3.32 11.25
N TYR A 223 -9.87 3.09 10.02
CA TYR A 223 -9.02 3.15 8.83
C TYR A 223 -8.75 4.60 8.47
N LYS A 224 -7.61 5.12 8.92
CA LYS A 224 -7.25 6.53 8.77
C LYS A 224 -6.43 6.83 7.52
N PHE A 225 -5.96 5.82 6.83
CA PHE A 225 -5.29 5.94 5.54
C PHE A 225 -5.89 4.98 4.51
N GLN A 226 -6.20 5.49 3.32
CA GLN A 226 -6.85 4.73 2.27
C GLN A 226 -6.06 4.90 0.96
N PHE A 227 -5.71 3.77 0.35
CA PHE A 227 -5.05 3.76 -0.96
C PHE A 227 -6.12 3.74 -2.06
N ILE A 228 -5.89 4.51 -3.11
CA ILE A 228 -6.57 4.33 -4.40
C ILE A 228 -5.50 3.88 -5.38
N THR A 229 -5.14 2.60 -5.28
CA THR A 229 -4.06 2.02 -6.08
C THR A 229 -4.38 2.11 -7.57
N LEU A 230 -3.35 2.27 -8.42
CA LEU A 230 -3.45 2.35 -9.88
C LEU A 230 -4.23 3.57 -10.43
N ALA A 231 -4.79 4.46 -9.60
CA ALA A 231 -5.56 5.60 -10.09
C ALA A 231 -4.75 6.50 -11.05
N GLY A 232 -3.53 6.85 -10.67
CA GLY A 232 -2.63 7.62 -11.53
C GLY A 232 -2.23 6.88 -12.80
N PHE A 233 -2.00 5.57 -12.72
CA PHE A 233 -1.70 4.73 -13.88
C PHE A 233 -2.88 4.68 -14.87
N HIS A 234 -4.10 4.50 -14.40
CA HIS A 234 -5.29 4.52 -15.24
C HIS A 234 -5.52 5.88 -15.87
N SER A 235 -5.34 6.96 -15.11
CA SER A 235 -5.46 8.32 -15.62
C SER A 235 -4.46 8.58 -16.76
N LEU A 236 -3.19 8.23 -16.55
CA LEU A 236 -2.16 8.37 -17.58
C LEU A 236 -2.50 7.55 -18.83
N ASN A 237 -2.92 6.28 -18.67
CA ASN A 237 -3.27 5.43 -19.81
C ASN A 237 -4.45 5.99 -20.60
N THR A 238 -5.49 6.49 -19.92
CA THR A 238 -6.66 7.10 -20.56
C THR A 238 -6.24 8.33 -21.37
N SER A 239 -5.50 9.25 -20.75
CA SER A 239 -5.02 10.47 -21.43
C SER A 239 -4.15 10.16 -22.65
N MET A 240 -3.24 9.17 -22.52
CA MET A 240 -2.37 8.77 -23.64
C MET A 240 -3.15 8.07 -24.75
N PHE A 241 -4.16 7.28 -24.40
CA PHE A 241 -5.03 6.64 -25.39
C PHE A 241 -5.87 7.69 -26.16
N GLU A 242 -6.43 8.66 -25.46
CA GLU A 242 -7.17 9.78 -26.07
C GLU A 242 -6.27 10.60 -26.98
N LEU A 243 -5.07 10.96 -26.52
CA LEU A 243 -4.09 11.66 -27.34
C LEU A 243 -3.76 10.86 -28.60
N ALA A 244 -3.46 9.58 -28.50
CA ALA A 244 -3.11 8.74 -29.67
C ALA A 244 -4.28 8.60 -30.65
N THR A 245 -5.52 8.49 -30.14
CA THR A 245 -6.72 8.40 -30.97
C THR A 245 -6.96 9.69 -31.73
N ASN A 246 -6.84 10.84 -31.07
CA ASN A 246 -7.02 12.15 -31.67
C ASN A 246 -5.88 12.45 -32.68
N TYR A 247 -4.63 12.12 -32.31
CA TYR A 247 -3.49 12.30 -33.21
C TYR A 247 -3.64 11.54 -34.53
N LYS A 248 -4.22 10.33 -34.49
CA LYS A 248 -4.51 9.55 -35.70
C LYS A 248 -5.41 10.29 -36.69
N GLY A 249 -6.36 11.08 -36.17
CA GLY A 249 -7.31 11.85 -36.99
C GLY A 249 -6.82 13.24 -37.39
N CYS A 250 -6.17 13.94 -36.49
CA CYS A 250 -5.85 15.37 -36.59
C CYS A 250 -4.35 15.69 -36.66
N LEU A 251 -3.48 14.68 -36.56
CA LEU A 251 -2.01 14.83 -36.62
C LEU A 251 -1.50 15.90 -35.62
N LEU A 252 -0.66 16.84 -36.07
CA LEU A 252 -0.03 17.83 -35.23
C LEU A 252 -1.01 18.78 -34.53
N TYR A 253 -2.22 18.92 -35.05
CA TYR A 253 -3.23 19.81 -34.46
C TYR A 253 -3.63 19.37 -33.03
N THR A 254 -3.54 18.09 -32.69
CA THR A 254 -3.83 17.57 -31.35
C THR A 254 -2.69 17.76 -30.35
N SER A 255 -1.50 18.13 -30.82
CA SER A 255 -0.31 18.35 -29.99
C SER A 255 0.13 19.79 -29.92
N ASP A 256 -0.60 20.71 -30.61
CA ASP A 256 -0.31 22.15 -30.58
C ASP A 256 -0.92 22.78 -29.32
N ALA A 257 -0.15 22.71 -28.23
CA ALA A 257 -0.51 23.35 -26.98
C ALA A 257 -0.45 24.90 -27.02
N ALA A 258 0.02 25.50 -28.13
CA ALA A 258 0.12 26.97 -28.24
C ALA A 258 -1.22 27.59 -28.61
N ASP A 259 -2.08 26.90 -29.34
CA ASP A 259 -3.42 27.36 -29.70
C ASP A 259 -4.49 27.00 -28.66
N GLU A 260 -4.21 26.02 -27.85
CA GLU A 260 -4.99 25.67 -26.67
C GLU A 260 -4.39 26.37 -25.44
N CYS A 261 -4.49 27.70 -25.40
CA CYS A 261 -4.67 28.38 -24.13
C CYS A 261 -6.03 27.93 -23.55
N LEU A 262 -6.19 26.68 -23.36
CA LEU A 262 -7.03 26.21 -22.28
C LEU A 262 -6.39 26.84 -21.05
N SER A 263 -7.03 27.91 -20.58
CA SER A 263 -6.95 28.31 -19.19
C SER A 263 -7.16 27.03 -18.36
N VAL A 264 -6.09 26.31 -18.15
CA VAL A 264 -5.98 25.43 -17.02
C VAL A 264 -5.86 26.41 -15.88
N ASP A 265 -7.00 26.92 -15.44
CA ASP A 265 -7.15 27.45 -14.10
C ASP A 265 -6.85 26.27 -13.18
N LEU A 266 -5.57 26.10 -12.87
CA LEU A 266 -5.06 25.20 -11.83
C LEU A 266 -5.39 25.79 -10.47
#